data_631b750ca60bc1bb8486ee842a9bf164
#
_entry.id   631b750ca60bc1bb8486ee842a9bf164
#
_cell.length_a   1.000
_cell.length_b   1.000
_cell.length_c   1.000
_cell.angle_alpha   90.00
_cell.angle_beta   90.00
_cell.angle_gamma   90.00
#
_symmetry.space_group_name_H-M   'P 1'
#
loop_
_entity.id
_entity.type
_entity.pdbx_description
1 polymer ?
#
loop_
_entity_poly.entity_id
_entity_poly.type
_entity_poly.pdbx_seq_one_letter_code
_entity_poly.pdbx_strand_id
1 'polypeptide(L)'
;MQDPKLCDRHGKPVAIGDIVRIVALNQEFIDNFPIEERVLVESMVGQFFKIYGIDEFGQPWVSKEWHDELGILQSHIIALDPEEMERI
;
A
#
# COMPACT_ATOMS: atom_id res chain seq x y z
N MET A 1 13.65 20.16 -5.24
CA MET A 1 12.21 20.14 -5.52
C MET A 1 11.64 18.84 -4.99
N GLN A 2 10.55 18.93 -4.26
CA GLN A 2 9.96 17.75 -3.65
C GLN A 2 9.20 16.93 -4.69
N ASP A 3 9.39 15.60 -4.68
CA ASP A 3 8.65 14.71 -5.55
C ASP A 3 7.18 14.65 -5.08
N PRO A 4 6.20 15.02 -5.95
CA PRO A 4 4.80 15.01 -5.56
C PRO A 4 4.26 13.62 -5.19
N LYS A 5 4.96 12.55 -5.58
CA LYS A 5 4.55 11.19 -5.24
C LYS A 5 4.93 10.78 -3.81
N LEU A 6 5.75 11.57 -3.14
CA LEU A 6 6.15 11.33 -1.75
C LEU A 6 5.27 12.10 -0.76
N CYS A 7 3.97 12.10 -1.00
CA CYS A 7 3.00 12.70 -0.10
C CYS A 7 1.75 11.84 -0.04
N ASP A 8 0.92 12.10 0.97
CA ASP A 8 -0.37 11.46 1.10
C ASP A 8 -1.47 12.24 0.37
N ARG A 9 -2.74 11.81 0.52
CA ARG A 9 -3.88 12.46 -0.13
C ARG A 9 -4.09 13.92 0.28
N HIS A 10 -3.52 14.34 1.42
CA HIS A 10 -3.61 15.69 1.94
C HIS A 10 -2.37 16.53 1.63
N GLY A 11 -1.44 15.99 0.86
CA GLY A 11 -0.18 16.66 0.55
C GLY A 11 0.86 16.60 1.66
N LYS A 12 0.64 15.79 2.71
CA LYS A 12 1.61 15.62 3.79
C LYS A 12 2.76 14.74 3.31
N PRO A 13 4.02 15.16 3.50
CA PRO A 13 5.16 14.34 3.12
C PRO A 13 5.15 12.99 3.84
N VAL A 14 5.54 11.94 3.14
CA VAL A 14 5.71 10.61 3.70
C VAL A 14 7.15 10.13 3.48
N ALA A 15 7.61 9.26 4.37
CA ALA A 15 8.97 8.72 4.31
C ALA A 15 8.98 7.28 4.82
N ILE A 16 10.08 6.58 4.58
CA ILE A 16 10.27 5.23 5.12
C ILE A 16 10.14 5.29 6.64
N GLY A 17 9.34 4.38 7.19
CA GLY A 17 9.05 4.31 8.61
C GLY A 17 7.74 4.97 9.02
N ASP A 18 7.15 5.81 8.17
CA ASP A 18 5.87 6.43 8.46
C ASP A 18 4.73 5.43 8.38
N ILE A 19 3.70 5.63 9.20
CA ILE A 19 2.49 4.83 9.18
C ILE A 19 1.45 5.55 8.33
N VAL A 20 0.84 4.81 7.41
CA VAL A 20 -0.24 5.32 6.57
C VAL A 20 -1.44 4.39 6.65
N ARG A 21 -2.63 4.96 6.50
CA ARG A 21 -3.86 4.19 6.33
C ARG A 21 -4.18 4.16 4.84
N ILE A 22 -4.48 2.99 4.30
CA ILE A 22 -4.95 2.87 2.92
C ILE A 22 -6.42 3.27 2.91
N VAL A 23 -6.74 4.32 2.15
CA VAL A 23 -8.12 4.83 2.07
C VAL A 23 -8.86 4.35 0.83
N ALA A 24 -8.13 4.00 -0.22
CA ALA A 24 -8.70 3.46 -1.46
C ALA A 24 -7.61 2.77 -2.25
N LEU A 25 -7.98 1.88 -3.14
CA LEU A 25 -7.07 1.29 -4.13
C LEU A 25 -7.72 1.39 -5.50
N ASN A 26 -6.89 1.63 -6.53
CA ASN A 26 -7.36 1.72 -7.90
C ASN A 26 -7.98 0.38 -8.31
N GLN A 27 -9.20 0.40 -8.86
CA GLN A 27 -9.90 -0.81 -9.27
C GLN A 27 -9.15 -1.58 -10.36
N GLU A 28 -8.50 -0.89 -11.29
CA GLU A 28 -7.69 -1.54 -12.33
C GLU A 28 -6.52 -2.31 -11.71
N PHE A 29 -5.92 -1.77 -10.65
CA PHE A 29 -4.87 -2.45 -9.92
C PHE A 29 -5.40 -3.73 -9.28
N ILE A 30 -6.56 -3.64 -8.60
CA ILE A 30 -7.20 -4.80 -7.96
C ILE A 30 -7.54 -5.86 -9.00
N ASP A 31 -8.04 -5.46 -10.16
CA ASP A 31 -8.47 -6.36 -11.22
C ASP A 31 -7.32 -7.16 -11.85
N ASN A 32 -6.08 -6.70 -11.67
CA ASN A 32 -4.90 -7.41 -12.14
C ASN A 32 -4.54 -8.63 -11.28
N PHE A 33 -5.14 -8.76 -10.10
CA PHE A 33 -4.91 -9.92 -9.24
C PHE A 33 -5.90 -11.05 -9.56
N PRO A 34 -5.49 -12.32 -9.35
CA PRO A 34 -6.43 -13.45 -9.40
C PRO A 34 -7.58 -13.21 -8.42
N ILE A 35 -8.76 -13.74 -8.74
CA ILE A 35 -9.98 -13.50 -7.95
C ILE A 35 -9.78 -13.82 -6.47
N GLU A 36 -9.12 -14.94 -6.16
CA GLU A 36 -8.88 -15.36 -4.78
C GLU A 36 -7.95 -14.41 -4.02
N GLU A 37 -7.11 -13.65 -4.72
CA GLU A 37 -6.21 -12.68 -4.09
C GLU A 37 -6.85 -11.30 -3.95
N ARG A 38 -7.86 -10.99 -4.77
CA ARG A 38 -8.54 -9.68 -4.72
C ARG A 38 -9.14 -9.40 -3.35
N VAL A 39 -9.70 -10.39 -2.71
CA VAL A 39 -10.29 -10.25 -1.38
C VAL A 39 -9.24 -9.79 -0.37
N LEU A 40 -8.03 -10.38 -0.44
CA LEU A 40 -6.94 -10.00 0.45
C LEU A 40 -6.45 -8.58 0.17
N VAL A 41 -6.31 -8.22 -1.10
CA VAL A 41 -5.88 -6.87 -1.49
C VAL A 41 -6.92 -5.84 -1.07
N GLU A 42 -8.20 -6.10 -1.33
CA GLU A 42 -9.30 -5.20 -0.93
C GLU A 42 -9.38 -5.05 0.59
N SER A 43 -9.04 -6.10 1.34
CA SER A 43 -9.05 -6.05 2.81
C SER A 43 -8.02 -5.09 3.37
N MET A 44 -7.04 -4.67 2.59
CA MET A 44 -6.04 -3.69 3.03
C MET A 44 -6.61 -2.28 3.14
N VAL A 45 -7.72 -1.99 2.43
CA VAL A 45 -8.39 -0.69 2.52
C VAL A 45 -8.92 -0.51 3.94
N GLY A 46 -8.60 0.63 4.55
CA GLY A 46 -8.97 0.94 5.92
C GLY A 46 -7.94 0.48 6.96
N GLN A 47 -6.95 -0.29 6.56
CA GLN A 47 -5.91 -0.77 7.47
C GLN A 47 -4.68 0.13 7.46
N PHE A 48 -3.86 -0.01 8.48
CA PHE A 48 -2.65 0.79 8.67
C PHE A 48 -1.42 -0.02 8.29
N PHE A 49 -0.49 0.62 7.59
CA PHE A 49 0.75 -0.03 7.17
C PHE A 49 1.94 0.91 7.34
N LYS A 50 3.09 0.33 7.60
CA LYS A 50 4.34 1.06 7.65
C LYS A 50 4.98 1.08 6.26
N ILE A 51 5.43 2.26 5.84
CA ILE A 51 6.19 2.39 4.60
C ILE A 51 7.58 1.80 4.85
N TYR A 52 7.94 0.76 4.10
CA TYR A 52 9.24 0.10 4.27
C TYR A 52 10.24 0.42 3.16
N GLY A 53 9.79 1.00 2.08
CA GLY A 53 10.66 1.34 0.97
C GLY A 53 10.03 2.36 0.03
N ILE A 54 10.86 2.98 -0.77
CA ILE A 54 10.44 3.92 -1.82
C ILE A 54 11.17 3.48 -3.09
N ASP A 55 10.43 3.30 -4.19
CA ASP A 55 11.01 2.84 -5.42
C ASP A 55 11.69 3.97 -6.22
N GLU A 56 12.27 3.63 -7.36
CA GLU A 56 12.97 4.60 -8.22
C GLU A 56 12.03 5.66 -8.82
N PHE A 57 10.71 5.41 -8.80
CA PHE A 57 9.71 6.35 -9.28
C PHE A 57 9.16 7.24 -8.16
N GLY A 58 9.68 7.09 -6.94
CA GLY A 58 9.25 7.87 -5.80
C GLY A 58 7.95 7.37 -5.16
N GLN A 59 7.51 6.14 -5.46
CA GLN A 59 6.32 5.57 -4.84
C GLN A 59 6.66 4.83 -3.57
N PRO A 60 5.94 5.09 -2.46
CA PRO A 60 6.13 4.36 -1.22
C PRO A 60 5.51 2.96 -1.31
N TRP A 61 6.16 2.01 -0.66
CA TRP A 61 5.74 0.60 -0.66
C TRP A 61 5.35 0.17 0.73
N VAL A 62 4.25 -0.59 0.79
CA VAL A 62 3.78 -1.27 2.01
C VAL A 62 3.62 -2.75 1.72
N SER A 63 3.62 -3.56 2.78
CA SER A 63 3.49 -5.01 2.65
C SER A 63 2.44 -5.51 3.64
N LYS A 64 1.57 -6.40 3.17
CA LYS A 64 0.68 -7.18 4.02
C LYS A 64 1.17 -8.61 4.08
N GLU A 65 1.34 -9.13 5.28
CA GLU A 65 1.76 -10.50 5.52
C GLU A 65 0.64 -11.29 6.17
N TRP A 66 0.52 -12.56 5.79
CA TRP A 66 -0.43 -13.48 6.40
C TRP A 66 0.06 -14.91 6.24
N HIS A 67 -0.51 -15.84 7.01
CA HIS A 67 -0.23 -17.27 6.85
C HIS A 67 -1.38 -17.92 6.08
N ASP A 68 -1.05 -18.77 5.11
CA ASP A 68 -2.04 -19.53 4.36
C ASP A 68 -2.53 -20.74 5.17
N GLU A 69 -3.38 -21.56 4.54
CA GLU A 69 -3.95 -22.76 5.19
C GLU A 69 -2.89 -23.76 5.67
N LEU A 70 -1.73 -23.77 5.04
CA LEU A 70 -0.62 -24.65 5.39
C LEU A 70 0.31 -24.03 6.41
N GLY A 71 0.02 -22.81 6.88
CA GLY A 71 0.87 -22.09 7.82
C GLY A 71 2.07 -21.43 7.17
N ILE A 72 2.14 -21.37 5.84
CA ILE A 72 3.24 -20.75 5.11
C ILE A 72 3.01 -19.25 5.02
N LEU A 73 4.05 -18.47 5.36
CA LEU A 73 3.98 -17.00 5.29
C LEU A 73 3.86 -16.54 3.84
N GLN A 74 2.88 -15.72 3.59
CA GLN A 74 2.63 -15.06 2.32
C GLN A 74 2.72 -13.55 2.49
N SER A 75 2.96 -12.81 1.40
CA SER A 75 2.96 -11.36 1.44
C SER A 75 2.47 -10.77 0.13
N HIS A 76 1.79 -9.61 0.22
CA HIS A 76 1.52 -8.74 -0.90
C HIS A 76 2.25 -7.42 -0.69
N ILE A 77 3.00 -7.00 -1.70
CA ILE A 77 3.73 -5.75 -1.71
C ILE A 77 3.01 -4.81 -2.66
N ILE A 78 2.65 -3.63 -2.17
CA ILE A 78 1.86 -2.66 -2.93
C ILE A 78 2.56 -1.30 -2.90
N ALA A 79 2.73 -0.72 -4.10
CA ALA A 79 3.14 0.68 -4.23
C ALA A 79 1.89 1.56 -4.19
N LEU A 80 1.93 2.65 -3.44
CA LEU A 80 0.77 3.52 -3.24
C LEU A 80 0.94 4.86 -3.96
N ASP A 81 -0.15 5.32 -4.57
CA ASP A 81 -0.25 6.69 -5.06
C ASP A 81 -0.73 7.61 -3.93
N PRO A 82 -0.47 8.93 -4.01
CA PRO A 82 -0.86 9.85 -2.93
C PRO A 82 -2.34 9.76 -2.55
N GLU A 83 -3.25 9.67 -3.52
CA GLU A 83 -4.69 9.63 -3.26
C GLU A 83 -5.13 8.34 -2.56
N GLU A 84 -4.28 7.33 -2.50
CA GLU A 84 -4.62 6.03 -1.92
C GLU A 84 -4.31 5.93 -0.43
N MET A 85 -3.60 6.90 0.14
CA MET A 85 -3.15 6.81 1.52
C MET A 85 -3.36 8.09 2.32
N GLU A 86 -3.42 7.92 3.63
CA GLU A 86 -3.50 9.01 4.59
C GLU A 86 -2.45 8.77 5.67
N ARG A 87 -1.55 9.72 5.84
CA ARG A 87 -0.50 9.63 6.86
C ARG A 87 -1.08 9.84 8.25
N ILE A 88 -0.64 9.00 9.18
CA ILE A 88 -1.03 9.12 10.59
C ILE A 88 -0.07 10.07 11.33
#